data_c57b5571aed9d26e66edfbf5c85c9ef1
#
_entry.id   c57b5571aed9d26e66edfbf5c85c9ef1
#
_cell.length_a   1.000
_cell.length_b   1.000
_cell.length_c   1.000
_cell.angle_alpha   90.00
_cell.angle_beta   90.00
_cell.angle_gamma   90.00
#
_symmetry.space_group_name_H-M   'P 1'
#
loop_
_entity.id
_entity.type
_entity.pdbx_description
1 polymer ?
#
loop_
_entity_poly.entity_id
_entity_poly.type
_entity_poly.pdbx_seq_one_letter_code
_entity_poly.pdbx_strand_id
1 'polypeptide(L)'
;MVRKLKGGKTSQGAGSQMNILKQAQAMQQQMLLVQEGLKEKELTSSVGGGAVTVKVNGQKELLEVKLTDDIVKEAADDKEMLEDLIVSAVREAMRQADELAEAEMGKVTGGINIPGLF
;
A
#
# COMPACT_ATOMS: atom_id res chain seq x y z
N MET A 1 20.43 47.79 -1.94
CA MET A 1 19.92 47.39 -2.78
C MET A 1 19.24 46.20 -2.87
N VAL A 2 19.89 45.22 -2.92
CA VAL A 2 19.26 44.04 -3.04
C VAL A 2 18.30 43.65 -2.00
N ARG A 3 18.46 44.09 -0.81
CA ARG A 3 17.63 43.70 0.19
C ARG A 3 16.28 44.13 0.18
N LYS A 4 15.98 45.21 -0.37
CA LYS A 4 14.67 45.64 -0.34
C LYS A 4 13.76 44.82 -1.00
N LEU A 5 14.10 44.21 -2.02
CA LEU A 5 13.25 43.45 -2.78
C LEU A 5 12.66 42.34 -2.00
N LYS A 6 13.38 41.87 -1.06
CA LYS A 6 12.91 40.82 -0.34
C LYS A 6 11.75 41.08 0.49
N GLY A 7 11.62 42.24 0.97
CA GLY A 7 10.55 42.52 1.89
C GLY A 7 9.20 42.20 1.36
N GLY A 8 8.85 42.74 0.24
CA GLY A 8 7.54 42.54 -0.31
C GLY A 8 7.26 41.14 -0.71
N LYS A 9 8.23 40.52 -1.33
CA LYS A 9 8.04 39.19 -1.76
C LYS A 9 7.94 38.23 -0.60
N THR A 10 8.67 38.50 0.43
CA THR A 10 8.69 37.67 1.57
C THR A 10 7.31 37.55 2.19
N SER A 11 6.58 38.64 2.27
CA SER A 11 5.26 38.59 2.85
C SER A 11 4.32 37.74 2.06
N GLN A 12 4.30 37.88 0.76
CA GLN A 12 3.44 37.06 -0.05
C GLN A 12 3.88 35.61 -0.01
N GLY A 13 5.17 35.39 0.00
CA GLY A 13 5.69 34.06 0.06
C GLY A 13 5.29 33.36 1.35
N ALA A 14 5.26 34.07 2.44
CA ALA A 14 4.89 33.48 3.71
C ALA A 14 3.45 32.99 3.69
N GLY A 15 2.53 33.74 3.11
CA GLY A 15 1.15 33.35 3.01
C GLY A 15 0.99 32.10 2.15
N SER A 16 1.67 32.08 1.02
CA SER A 16 1.60 30.92 0.13
C SER A 16 2.23 29.71 0.78
N GLN A 17 3.32 29.89 1.48
CA GLN A 17 3.99 28.80 2.13
C GLN A 17 3.14 28.18 3.22
N MET A 18 2.39 28.99 3.96
CA MET A 18 1.52 28.45 4.97
C MET A 18 0.40 27.61 4.37
N ASN A 19 -0.14 28.03 3.23
CA ASN A 19 -1.16 27.26 2.57
C ASN A 19 -0.60 25.92 2.07
N ILE A 20 0.59 25.94 1.52
CA ILE A 20 1.25 24.75 1.04
C ILE A 20 1.54 23.80 2.20
N LEU A 21 1.99 24.34 3.31
CA LEU A 21 2.25 23.53 4.49
C LEU A 21 0.99 22.86 5.01
N LYS A 22 -0.12 23.59 5.03
CA LYS A 22 -1.38 23.02 5.48
C LYS A 22 -1.83 21.89 4.56
N GLN A 23 -1.69 22.09 3.26
CA GLN A 23 -2.05 21.07 2.30
C GLN A 23 -1.17 19.84 2.46
N ALA A 24 0.12 20.05 2.66
CA ALA A 24 1.06 18.95 2.85
C ALA A 24 0.73 18.17 4.12
N GLN A 25 0.39 18.87 5.19
CA GLN A 25 0.03 18.23 6.43
C GLN A 25 -1.26 17.43 6.31
N ALA A 26 -2.26 18.00 5.61
CA ALA A 26 -3.51 17.31 5.39
C ALA A 26 -3.31 16.05 4.56
N MET A 27 -2.47 16.14 3.54
CA MET A 27 -2.16 15.01 2.70
C MET A 27 -1.44 13.92 3.50
N GLN A 28 -0.50 14.32 4.33
CA GLN A 28 0.23 13.39 5.16
C GLN A 28 -0.69 12.67 6.13
N GLN A 29 -1.63 13.38 6.73
CA GLN A 29 -2.60 12.78 7.61
C GLN A 29 -3.48 11.79 6.88
N GLN A 30 -3.91 12.13 5.66
CA GLN A 30 -4.72 11.21 4.87
C GLN A 30 -3.94 9.97 4.50
N MET A 31 -2.66 10.12 4.17
CA MET A 31 -1.82 8.98 3.87
C MET A 31 -1.67 8.05 5.07
N LEU A 32 -1.54 8.62 6.26
CA LEU A 32 -1.46 7.81 7.47
C LEU A 32 -2.77 7.06 7.72
N LEU A 33 -3.90 7.72 7.51
CA LEU A 33 -5.19 7.07 7.67
C LEU A 33 -5.39 5.95 6.67
N VAL A 34 -4.93 6.15 5.43
CA VAL A 34 -4.99 5.12 4.41
C VAL A 34 -4.13 3.93 4.83
N GLN A 35 -2.92 4.17 5.31
CA GLN A 35 -2.04 3.10 5.74
C GLN A 35 -2.61 2.32 6.90
N GLU A 36 -3.21 3.01 7.87
CA GLU A 36 -3.87 2.35 8.99
C GLU A 36 -5.05 1.52 8.52
N GLY A 37 -5.82 2.06 7.58
CA GLY A 37 -6.94 1.34 6.99
C GLY A 37 -6.50 0.11 6.22
N LEU A 38 -5.36 0.18 5.54
CA LEU A 38 -4.81 -0.94 4.82
C LEU A 38 -4.44 -2.09 5.76
N LYS A 39 -3.98 -1.76 6.95
CA LYS A 39 -3.61 -2.78 7.91
C LYS A 39 -4.81 -3.64 8.31
N GLU A 40 -5.99 -3.07 8.29
CA GLU A 40 -7.21 -3.79 8.64
C GLU A 40 -7.85 -4.53 7.48
N LYS A 41 -7.41 -4.28 6.25
CA LYS A 41 -7.94 -4.96 5.08
C LYS A 41 -7.24 -6.29 4.88
N GLU A 42 -8.01 -7.31 4.58
CA GLU A 42 -7.47 -8.65 4.38
C GLU A 42 -7.62 -9.07 2.93
N LEU A 43 -6.58 -9.67 2.41
CA LEU A 43 -6.52 -10.17 1.05
C LEU A 43 -6.15 -11.63 1.08
N THR A 44 -6.85 -12.41 0.29
CA THR A 44 -6.66 -13.85 0.29
C THR A 44 -6.25 -14.33 -1.11
N SER A 45 -5.30 -15.23 -1.15
CA SER A 45 -4.85 -15.86 -2.38
C SER A 45 -4.89 -17.37 -2.20
N SER A 46 -5.32 -18.09 -3.21
CA SER A 46 -5.38 -19.53 -3.20
C SER A 46 -4.74 -20.10 -4.45
N VAL A 47 -3.98 -21.16 -4.30
CA VAL A 47 -3.35 -21.84 -5.43
C VAL A 47 -3.54 -23.34 -5.28
N GLY A 48 -3.27 -24.08 -6.36
CA GLY A 48 -3.39 -25.53 -6.33
C GLY A 48 -4.83 -26.02 -6.12
N GLY A 49 -5.81 -25.28 -6.67
CA GLY A 49 -7.20 -25.68 -6.50
C GLY A 49 -7.70 -25.49 -5.07
N GLY A 50 -7.12 -24.57 -4.34
CA GLY A 50 -7.50 -24.33 -2.95
C GLY A 50 -6.62 -25.07 -1.95
N ALA A 51 -5.62 -25.79 -2.42
CA ALA A 51 -4.75 -26.57 -1.55
C ALA A 51 -3.92 -25.70 -0.61
N VAL A 52 -3.52 -24.54 -1.07
CA VAL A 52 -2.76 -23.57 -0.28
C VAL A 52 -3.48 -22.24 -0.34
N THR A 53 -3.82 -21.69 0.81
CA THR A 53 -4.48 -20.38 0.91
C THR A 53 -3.65 -19.49 1.81
N VAL A 54 -3.38 -18.27 1.35
CA VAL A 54 -2.58 -17.30 2.09
C VAL A 54 -3.41 -16.05 2.32
N LYS A 55 -3.32 -15.51 3.51
CA LYS A 55 -3.99 -14.27 3.86
C LYS A 55 -2.94 -13.24 4.28
N VAL A 56 -3.04 -12.05 3.70
CA VAL A 56 -2.18 -10.92 4.07
C VAL A 56 -3.07 -9.71 4.32
N ASN A 57 -2.53 -8.68 4.94
CA ASN A 57 -3.26 -7.43 5.04
C ASN A 57 -2.76 -6.46 3.97
N GLY A 58 -3.37 -5.28 3.89
CA GLY A 58 -2.99 -4.30 2.89
C GLY A 58 -1.60 -3.71 3.07
N GLN A 59 -0.98 -3.91 4.22
CA GLN A 59 0.41 -3.51 4.47
C GLN A 59 1.39 -4.63 4.19
N LYS A 60 0.94 -5.68 3.54
CA LYS A 60 1.76 -6.84 3.16
C LYS A 60 2.28 -7.64 4.36
N GLU A 61 1.54 -7.63 5.44
CA GLU A 61 1.87 -8.50 6.55
C GLU A 61 1.20 -9.84 6.31
N LEU A 62 1.96 -10.91 6.43
CA LEU A 62 1.43 -12.26 6.26
C LEU A 62 0.68 -12.64 7.53
N LEU A 63 -0.61 -12.89 7.40
CA LEU A 63 -1.47 -13.19 8.54
C LEU A 63 -1.71 -14.66 8.75
N GLU A 64 -1.84 -15.41 7.66
CA GLU A 64 -2.21 -16.81 7.78
C GLU A 64 -1.81 -17.60 6.55
N VAL A 65 -1.42 -18.84 6.75
CA VAL A 65 -1.20 -19.79 5.66
C VAL A 65 -1.99 -21.05 6.02
N LYS A 66 -2.91 -21.44 5.15
CA LYS A 66 -3.70 -22.64 5.34
C LYS A 66 -3.36 -23.67 4.28
N LEU A 67 -3.20 -24.91 4.72
CA LEU A 67 -2.91 -26.04 3.84
C LEU A 67 -4.01 -27.08 4.05
N THR A 68 -4.43 -27.70 2.96
CA THR A 68 -5.39 -28.79 3.09
C THR A 68 -4.66 -30.05 3.55
N ASP A 69 -5.38 -30.96 4.16
CA ASP A 69 -4.79 -32.22 4.59
C ASP A 69 -4.25 -33.00 3.40
N ASP A 70 -4.94 -32.94 2.27
CA ASP A 70 -4.51 -33.64 1.07
C ASP A 70 -3.15 -33.15 0.57
N ILE A 71 -2.94 -31.82 0.55
CA ILE A 71 -1.67 -31.29 0.06
C ILE A 71 -0.52 -31.63 1.01
N VAL A 72 -0.83 -31.71 2.31
CA VAL A 72 0.19 -32.09 3.29
C VAL A 72 0.60 -33.55 3.07
N LYS A 73 -0.35 -34.40 2.75
CA LYS A 73 -0.06 -35.80 2.47
C LYS A 73 0.75 -35.94 1.18
N GLU A 74 0.39 -35.21 0.16
CA GLU A 74 1.13 -35.23 -1.10
C GLU A 74 2.56 -34.74 -0.91
N ALA A 75 2.74 -33.78 -0.03
CA ALA A 75 4.06 -33.20 0.23
C ALA A 75 5.03 -34.17 0.87
N ALA A 76 4.53 -35.26 1.45
CA ALA A 76 5.40 -36.31 1.99
C ALA A 76 6.30 -36.88 0.90
N ASP A 77 5.79 -36.94 -0.33
CA ASP A 77 6.57 -37.46 -1.46
C ASP A 77 7.12 -36.35 -2.36
N ASP A 78 6.63 -35.15 -2.23
CA ASP A 78 7.06 -34.03 -3.05
C ASP A 78 7.02 -32.72 -2.28
N LYS A 79 7.98 -32.58 -1.42
CA LYS A 79 8.06 -31.40 -0.56
C LYS A 79 8.26 -30.12 -1.36
N GLU A 80 9.07 -30.19 -2.42
CA GLU A 80 9.36 -29.03 -3.24
C GLU A 80 8.09 -28.48 -3.90
N MET A 81 7.20 -29.34 -4.31
CA MET A 81 5.92 -28.92 -4.88
C MET A 81 5.15 -28.04 -3.90
N LEU A 82 5.09 -28.44 -2.63
CA LEU A 82 4.40 -27.65 -1.62
C LEU A 82 5.09 -26.32 -1.37
N GLU A 83 6.41 -26.32 -1.32
CA GLU A 83 7.18 -25.09 -1.14
C GLU A 83 6.89 -24.10 -2.26
N ASP A 84 6.85 -24.59 -3.49
CA ASP A 84 6.57 -23.75 -4.66
C ASP A 84 5.15 -23.19 -4.62
N LEU A 85 4.19 -23.99 -4.20
CA LEU A 85 2.80 -23.56 -4.07
C LEU A 85 2.68 -22.43 -3.04
N ILE A 86 3.38 -22.57 -1.92
CA ILE A 86 3.35 -21.54 -0.88
C ILE A 86 3.94 -20.24 -1.40
N VAL A 87 5.07 -20.33 -2.10
CA VAL A 87 5.70 -19.13 -2.68
C VAL A 87 4.74 -18.46 -3.66
N SER A 88 4.08 -19.25 -4.52
CA SER A 88 3.15 -18.71 -5.50
C SER A 88 1.97 -18.00 -4.82
N ALA A 89 1.42 -18.61 -3.78
CA ALA A 89 0.30 -18.04 -3.06
C ALA A 89 0.69 -16.74 -2.36
N VAL A 90 1.87 -16.70 -1.75
CA VAL A 90 2.35 -15.51 -1.07
C VAL A 90 2.60 -14.38 -2.07
N ARG A 91 3.22 -14.69 -3.20
CA ARG A 91 3.47 -13.69 -4.23
C ARG A 91 2.20 -13.07 -4.75
N GLU A 92 1.18 -13.91 -5.01
CA GLU A 92 -0.10 -13.41 -5.49
C GLU A 92 -0.79 -12.54 -4.44
N ALA A 93 -0.74 -12.93 -3.18
CA ALA A 93 -1.32 -12.15 -2.10
C ALA A 93 -0.62 -10.79 -1.96
N MET A 94 0.71 -10.78 -2.07
CA MET A 94 1.48 -9.54 -2.00
C MET A 94 1.19 -8.64 -3.20
N ARG A 95 0.99 -9.21 -4.38
CA ARG A 95 0.62 -8.46 -5.56
C ARG A 95 -0.74 -7.78 -5.37
N GLN A 96 -1.70 -8.50 -4.82
CA GLN A 96 -3.02 -7.94 -4.52
C GLN A 96 -2.91 -6.80 -3.50
N ALA A 97 -2.07 -6.97 -2.49
CA ALA A 97 -1.85 -5.94 -1.49
C ALA A 97 -1.23 -4.69 -2.11
N ASP A 98 -0.28 -4.85 -3.03
CA ASP A 98 0.32 -3.74 -3.74
C ASP A 98 -0.72 -3.00 -4.58
N GLU A 99 -1.57 -3.72 -5.30
CA GLU A 99 -2.61 -3.10 -6.10
C GLU A 99 -3.60 -2.33 -5.23
N LEU A 100 -3.97 -2.90 -4.10
CA LEU A 100 -4.88 -2.22 -3.18
C LEU A 100 -4.24 -0.95 -2.63
N ALA A 101 -2.98 -1.04 -2.22
CA ALA A 101 -2.27 0.13 -1.69
C ALA A 101 -2.16 1.24 -2.72
N GLU A 102 -1.86 0.89 -3.96
CA GLU A 102 -1.79 1.86 -5.04
C GLU A 102 -3.13 2.51 -5.30
N ALA A 103 -4.21 1.73 -5.30
CA ALA A 103 -5.55 2.25 -5.51
C ALA A 103 -5.96 3.20 -4.38
N GLU A 104 -5.68 2.85 -3.14
CA GLU A 104 -6.04 3.69 -2.01
C GLU A 104 -5.19 4.97 -1.96
N MET A 105 -3.90 4.86 -2.25
CA MET A 105 -3.03 6.03 -2.32
C MET A 105 -3.39 6.92 -3.50
N GLY A 106 -3.82 6.32 -4.59
CA GLY A 106 -4.28 7.07 -5.75
C GLY A 106 -5.50 7.92 -5.44
N LYS A 107 -6.36 7.48 -4.55
CA LYS A 107 -7.51 8.26 -4.13
C LYS A 107 -7.08 9.52 -3.38
N VAL A 108 -6.06 9.40 -2.55
CA VAL A 108 -5.52 10.53 -1.80
C VAL A 108 -4.90 11.53 -2.78
N THR A 109 -4.06 11.04 -3.68
CA THR A 109 -3.39 11.89 -4.67
C THR A 109 -4.39 12.50 -5.63
N GLY A 110 -5.37 11.70 -6.07
CA GLY A 110 -6.39 12.18 -7.00
C GLY A 110 -7.32 13.20 -6.39
N GLY A 111 -7.53 13.14 -5.07
CA GLY A 111 -8.34 14.11 -4.38
C GLY A 111 -7.70 15.48 -4.31
N ILE A 112 -6.39 15.55 -4.50
CA ILE A 112 -5.69 16.80 -4.50
C ILE A 112 -5.41 17.17 -5.95
N ASN A 113 -6.31 17.85 -6.55
CA ASN A 113 -6.16 18.20 -7.95
C ASN A 113 -5.18 19.35 -8.04
N ILE A 114 -3.97 19.06 -8.43
CA ILE A 114 -2.94 20.07 -8.58
C ILE A 114 -2.74 20.34 -10.05
N PRO A 115 -3.18 21.49 -10.54
CA PRO A 115 -3.02 21.81 -11.94
C PRO A 115 -1.54 21.95 -12.29
N GLY A 116 -1.18 21.43 -13.41
CA GLY A 116 0.21 21.51 -13.84
C GLY A 116 1.04 20.29 -13.55
N LEU A 117 0.56 19.38 -12.70
CA LEU A 117 1.26 18.16 -12.45
C LEU A 117 0.83 17.07 -13.42
N PHE A 118 -0.28 17.26 -14.07
CA PHE A 118 -0.82 16.29 -15.01
C PHE A 118 -1.08 16.90 -16.38
#